data_7f9e089f4fab8e4285e79f30d6d537cc
#
_entry.id   7f9e089f4fab8e4285e79f30d6d537cc
#
_cell.length_a   1.000
_cell.length_b   1.000
_cell.length_c   1.000
_cell.angle_alpha   90.00
_cell.angle_beta   90.00
_cell.angle_gamma   90.00
#
_symmetry.space_group_name_H-M   'P 1'
#
loop_
_entity.id
_entity.type
_entity.pdbx_description
1 polymer ?
#
loop_
_entity_poly.entity_id
_entity_poly.type
_entity_poly.pdbx_seq_one_letter_code
_entity_poly.pdbx_strand_id
1 'polypeptide(L)'
;MIVMTVAVAYDSTYAGRLLRPARNASRLAGFGAAVVCLLVSGCAPAPSRPDEHVARVEMLALLQTLNSDLLSHDSATTTLERWCASHRLADPARIIAKRARGAEKPLPDTLRARLAIGQSETVGYRHVELACGSHVLSEADNWYVPGRLSEEMNRRLETTDEPFGKVVAPLHFQRRTLSAQLLWSPLPDGWEVAATRSSDANAPLRIPRRVLRHEAVLSSEANTPFSAVVETYTNALFDFGAWPARLDSE
;
A
#
# COMPACT_ATOMS: atom_id res chain seq x y z
N MET A 1 22.73 -35.61 -17.51
CA MET A 1 21.84 -35.00 -18.51
C MET A 1 22.28 -33.55 -18.66
N ILE A 2 22.70 -33.21 -19.87
CA ILE A 2 23.63 -32.15 -20.25
C ILE A 2 22.96 -30.78 -20.15
N VAL A 3 23.60 -29.85 -19.43
CA VAL A 3 23.24 -28.41 -19.42
C VAL A 3 24.10 -27.75 -20.50
N MET A 4 23.44 -27.15 -21.48
CA MET A 4 24.04 -26.45 -22.60
C MET A 4 24.04 -24.94 -22.29
N THR A 5 25.24 -24.43 -22.00
CA THR A 5 25.49 -22.99 -21.84
C THR A 5 25.84 -22.40 -23.22
N VAL A 6 25.07 -21.41 -23.66
CA VAL A 6 25.37 -20.65 -24.88
C VAL A 6 25.98 -19.32 -24.44
N ALA A 7 27.28 -19.17 -24.76
CA ALA A 7 28.01 -17.90 -24.66
C ALA A 7 27.94 -17.19 -26.03
N VAL A 8 27.45 -15.95 -26.05
CA VAL A 8 27.57 -15.07 -27.22
C VAL A 8 28.74 -14.13 -27.03
N ALA A 9 29.79 -14.30 -27.84
CA ALA A 9 30.91 -13.41 -27.94
C ALA A 9 30.55 -12.23 -28.86
N TYR A 10 30.83 -11.02 -28.42
CA TYR A 10 30.75 -9.81 -29.25
C TYR A 10 32.17 -9.40 -29.63
N ASP A 11 32.45 -9.44 -30.91
CA ASP A 11 33.74 -9.11 -31.51
C ASP A 11 33.81 -7.60 -31.77
N SER A 12 34.93 -7.01 -31.34
CA SER A 12 35.23 -5.59 -31.46
C SER A 12 36.42 -5.44 -32.42
N THR A 13 36.15 -4.95 -33.62
CA THR A 13 37.22 -4.34 -34.43
C THR A 13 36.65 -3.47 -35.53
N TYR A 14 36.86 -2.17 -35.46
CA TYR A 14 37.17 -1.34 -36.62
C TYR A 14 37.96 -0.10 -36.20
N ALA A 15 39.24 -0.12 -36.60
CA ALA A 15 40.19 0.96 -36.46
C ALA A 15 40.20 1.87 -37.70
N GLY A 16 40.35 3.17 -37.44
CA GLY A 16 41.21 4.01 -38.29
C GLY A 16 40.57 4.81 -39.41
N ARG A 17 40.52 6.11 -39.24
CA ARG A 17 41.23 7.05 -40.15
C ARG A 17 41.25 8.49 -39.60
N LEU A 18 42.48 8.94 -39.36
CA LEU A 18 42.88 10.34 -39.19
C LEU A 18 42.74 11.13 -40.49
N LEU A 19 42.21 12.34 -40.44
CA LEU A 19 42.50 13.43 -41.34
C LEU A 19 42.35 14.79 -40.62
N ARG A 20 43.46 15.53 -40.49
CA ARG A 20 43.58 16.97 -40.18
C ARG A 20 44.03 17.67 -41.44
N PRO A 21 44.13 19.04 -41.50
CA PRO A 21 43.26 20.14 -41.07
C PRO A 21 43.04 21.18 -42.20
N ALA A 22 42.11 22.11 -42.02
CA ALA A 22 42.23 23.40 -42.72
C ALA A 22 41.70 24.54 -41.81
N ARG A 23 42.57 25.49 -41.48
CA ARG A 23 42.30 26.77 -40.86
C ARG A 23 41.62 27.66 -41.89
N ASN A 24 40.54 28.36 -41.56
CA ASN A 24 40.30 29.70 -42.04
C ASN A 24 39.47 30.44 -41.00
N ALA A 25 40.02 31.59 -40.60
CA ALA A 25 39.42 32.54 -39.73
C ALA A 25 38.46 33.47 -40.51
N SER A 26 37.26 33.64 -40.01
CA SER A 26 36.43 34.84 -40.34
C SER A 26 35.60 35.19 -39.14
N ARG A 27 35.89 36.35 -38.59
CA ARG A 27 35.10 37.02 -37.52
C ARG A 27 33.74 37.50 -38.10
N LEU A 28 32.69 37.08 -37.50
CA LEU A 28 31.40 37.76 -37.56
C LEU A 28 30.74 37.73 -36.17
N ALA A 29 30.59 38.92 -35.63
CA ALA A 29 29.84 39.16 -34.40
C ALA A 29 28.35 38.86 -34.69
N GLY A 30 27.80 37.85 -34.00
CA GLY A 30 26.37 37.53 -34.04
C GLY A 30 25.83 37.55 -32.61
N PHE A 31 24.91 38.46 -32.37
CA PHE A 31 24.09 38.52 -31.14
C PHE A 31 23.39 37.18 -30.92
N GLY A 32 23.86 36.42 -29.95
CA GLY A 32 23.19 35.20 -29.52
C GLY A 32 22.06 35.53 -28.56
N ALA A 33 20.84 35.56 -29.05
CA ALA A 33 19.66 35.55 -28.19
C ALA A 33 19.61 34.19 -27.45
N ALA A 34 19.92 34.17 -26.17
CA ALA A 34 19.74 33.00 -25.31
C ALA A 34 18.25 32.76 -25.14
N VAL A 35 17.70 31.77 -25.87
CA VAL A 35 16.36 31.23 -25.62
C VAL A 35 16.45 30.38 -24.36
N VAL A 36 16.06 30.95 -23.23
CA VAL A 36 15.83 30.22 -21.99
C VAL A 36 14.54 29.42 -22.16
N CYS A 37 14.67 28.15 -22.55
CA CYS A 37 13.58 27.20 -22.47
C CYS A 37 13.29 26.94 -20.99
N LEU A 38 12.32 27.66 -20.42
CA LEU A 38 11.68 27.31 -19.16
C LEU A 38 10.95 25.96 -19.36
N LEU A 39 11.60 24.88 -18.97
CA LEU A 39 10.94 23.59 -18.80
C LEU A 39 9.96 23.71 -17.63
N VAL A 40 8.73 24.12 -17.93
CA VAL A 40 7.61 23.98 -17.02
C VAL A 40 7.32 22.49 -16.97
N SER A 41 7.91 21.80 -15.98
CA SER A 41 7.47 20.46 -15.61
C SER A 41 6.06 20.57 -15.05
N GLY A 42 5.08 20.59 -15.95
CA GLY A 42 3.68 20.47 -15.57
C GLY A 42 3.50 19.10 -14.91
N CYS A 43 3.20 19.07 -13.62
CA CYS A 43 2.63 17.88 -12.99
C CYS A 43 1.35 17.56 -13.76
N ALA A 44 1.42 16.59 -14.69
CA ALA A 44 0.22 16.04 -15.28
C ALA A 44 -0.60 15.40 -14.13
N PRO A 45 -1.87 15.76 -13.97
CA PRO A 45 -2.72 15.11 -12.98
C PRO A 45 -2.73 13.61 -13.28
N ALA A 46 -2.64 12.79 -12.22
CA ALA A 46 -2.77 11.34 -12.37
C ALA A 46 -4.07 11.03 -13.14
N PRO A 47 -4.03 10.09 -14.10
CA PRO A 47 -5.20 9.77 -14.90
C PRO A 47 -6.33 9.31 -13.98
N SER A 48 -7.44 10.08 -13.95
CA SER A 48 -8.63 9.73 -13.21
C SER A 48 -9.37 8.61 -13.94
N ARG A 49 -9.83 7.59 -13.21
CA ARG A 49 -10.69 6.55 -13.78
C ARG A 49 -12.06 7.14 -14.08
N PRO A 50 -12.64 6.87 -15.26
CA PRO A 50 -14.02 7.27 -15.54
C PRO A 50 -14.98 6.52 -14.60
N ASP A 51 -16.12 7.15 -14.25
CA ASP A 51 -17.17 6.54 -13.44
C ASP A 51 -18.07 5.65 -14.33
N GLU A 52 -17.50 4.56 -14.82
CA GLU A 52 -18.18 3.58 -15.66
C GLU A 52 -18.46 2.29 -14.86
N HIS A 53 -19.47 1.54 -15.28
CA HIS A 53 -19.85 0.29 -14.64
C HIS A 53 -18.68 -0.69 -14.56
N VAL A 54 -17.91 -0.83 -15.65
CA VAL A 54 -16.73 -1.71 -15.71
C VAL A 54 -15.69 -1.28 -14.66
N ALA A 55 -15.37 0.02 -14.57
CA ALA A 55 -14.43 0.54 -13.60
C ALA A 55 -14.89 0.27 -12.15
N ARG A 56 -16.19 0.34 -11.89
CA ARG A 56 -16.77 0.01 -10.57
C ARG A 56 -16.67 -1.48 -10.25
N VAL A 57 -16.92 -2.37 -11.23
CA VAL A 57 -16.75 -3.84 -11.07
C VAL A 57 -15.29 -4.17 -10.79
N GLU A 58 -14.36 -3.58 -11.53
CA GLU A 58 -12.93 -3.77 -11.31
C GLU A 58 -12.49 -3.31 -9.92
N MET A 59 -13.00 -2.15 -9.46
CA MET A 59 -12.73 -1.67 -8.11
C MET A 59 -13.30 -2.59 -7.04
N LEU A 60 -14.49 -3.15 -7.26
CA LEU A 60 -15.06 -4.15 -6.35
C LEU A 60 -14.19 -5.41 -6.32
N ALA A 61 -13.74 -5.89 -7.47
CA ALA A 61 -12.84 -7.05 -7.55
C ALA A 61 -11.53 -6.81 -6.79
N LEU A 62 -10.87 -5.66 -6.99
CA LEU A 62 -9.65 -5.29 -6.27
C LEU A 62 -9.87 -5.20 -4.77
N LEU A 63 -10.94 -4.53 -4.33
CA LEU A 63 -11.28 -4.37 -2.92
C LEU A 63 -11.55 -5.73 -2.26
N GLN A 64 -12.27 -6.62 -2.92
CA GLN A 64 -12.56 -7.96 -2.40
C GLN A 64 -11.34 -8.88 -2.45
N THR A 65 -10.45 -8.73 -3.43
CA THR A 65 -9.17 -9.45 -3.47
C THR A 65 -8.32 -9.09 -2.25
N LEU A 66 -8.16 -7.80 -1.96
CA LEU A 66 -7.46 -7.36 -0.76
C LEU A 66 -8.14 -7.85 0.53
N ASN A 67 -9.47 -7.71 0.60
CA ASN A 67 -10.25 -8.17 1.76
C ASN A 67 -10.04 -9.68 2.01
N SER A 68 -10.11 -10.50 0.97
CA SER A 68 -9.87 -11.95 1.07
C SER A 68 -8.45 -12.27 1.49
N ASP A 69 -7.45 -11.54 0.96
CA ASP A 69 -6.04 -11.73 1.33
C ASP A 69 -5.79 -11.36 2.80
N LEU A 70 -6.40 -10.28 3.29
CA LEU A 70 -6.35 -9.88 4.71
C LEU A 70 -7.04 -10.88 5.64
N LEU A 71 -8.13 -11.51 5.19
CA LEU A 71 -8.88 -12.49 5.98
C LEU A 71 -8.20 -13.85 6.05
N SER A 72 -7.38 -14.19 5.05
CA SER A 72 -6.70 -15.49 4.94
C SER A 72 -5.29 -15.52 5.54
N HIS A 73 -4.82 -14.40 6.10
CA HIS A 73 -3.48 -14.29 6.68
C HIS A 73 -3.51 -13.63 8.06
N ASP A 74 -2.62 -14.09 8.94
CA ASP A 74 -2.53 -13.56 10.31
C ASP A 74 -1.94 -12.15 10.40
N SER A 75 -1.07 -11.78 9.46
CA SER A 75 -0.38 -10.49 9.48
C SER A 75 -0.88 -9.54 8.39
N ALA A 76 -1.68 -8.54 8.76
CA ALA A 76 -2.09 -7.46 7.89
C ALA A 76 -0.87 -6.68 7.33
N THR A 77 0.18 -6.50 8.14
CA THR A 77 1.42 -5.83 7.70
C THR A 77 2.05 -6.56 6.51
N THR A 78 2.21 -7.89 6.62
CA THR A 78 2.81 -8.70 5.55
C THR A 78 1.93 -8.70 4.31
N THR A 79 0.61 -8.76 4.49
CA THR A 79 -0.35 -8.66 3.38
C THR A 79 -0.23 -7.31 2.66
N LEU A 80 -0.15 -6.20 3.41
CA LEU A 80 0.04 -4.87 2.83
C LEU A 80 1.41 -4.72 2.13
N GLU A 81 2.47 -5.38 2.62
CA GLU A 81 3.77 -5.39 1.92
C GLU A 81 3.68 -6.12 0.57
N ARG A 82 3.03 -7.30 0.54
CA ARG A 82 2.79 -8.01 -0.72
C ARG A 82 1.93 -7.17 -1.67
N TRP A 83 0.88 -6.54 -1.16
CA TRP A 83 0.03 -5.64 -1.95
C TRP A 83 0.83 -4.49 -2.54
N CYS A 84 1.63 -3.83 -1.72
CA CYS A 84 2.50 -2.74 -2.15
C CYS A 84 3.48 -3.18 -3.26
N ALA A 85 4.11 -4.34 -3.10
CA ALA A 85 5.06 -4.88 -4.07
C ALA A 85 4.38 -5.25 -5.40
N SER A 86 3.25 -5.98 -5.34
CA SER A 86 2.54 -6.46 -6.53
C SER A 86 1.94 -5.33 -7.36
N HIS A 87 1.54 -4.23 -6.70
CA HIS A 87 0.99 -3.04 -7.35
C HIS A 87 2.00 -1.92 -7.55
N ARG A 88 3.29 -2.14 -7.19
CA ARG A 88 4.40 -1.19 -7.38
C ARG A 88 4.12 0.20 -6.79
N LEU A 89 3.49 0.24 -5.60
CA LEU A 89 3.15 1.50 -4.93
C LEU A 89 4.39 2.25 -4.45
N ALA A 90 5.45 1.53 -4.07
CA ALA A 90 6.75 2.11 -3.72
C ALA A 90 7.89 1.11 -3.96
N ASP A 91 9.10 1.64 -4.09
CA ASP A 91 10.35 0.87 -4.12
C ASP A 91 11.33 1.50 -3.10
N PRO A 92 11.78 0.77 -2.07
CA PRO A 92 11.39 -0.60 -1.75
C PRO A 92 9.94 -0.71 -1.22
N ALA A 93 9.29 -1.83 -1.52
CA ALA A 93 7.93 -2.16 -1.05
C ALA A 93 7.99 -2.61 0.42
N ARG A 94 8.11 -1.66 1.34
CA ARG A 94 8.23 -1.89 2.78
C ARG A 94 7.18 -1.10 3.54
N ILE A 95 6.51 -1.75 4.49
CA ILE A 95 5.59 -1.07 5.39
C ILE A 95 6.34 -0.53 6.61
N ILE A 96 6.12 0.75 6.89
CA ILE A 96 6.53 1.44 8.12
C ILE A 96 5.29 1.87 8.90
N ALA A 97 5.40 1.88 10.24
CA ALA A 97 4.33 2.30 11.13
C ALA A 97 4.61 3.73 11.64
N LYS A 98 4.09 4.73 10.94
CA LYS A 98 4.19 6.12 11.40
C LYS A 98 3.26 6.31 12.60
N ARG A 99 3.83 6.63 13.76
CA ARG A 99 3.03 6.96 14.94
C ARG A 99 2.26 8.25 14.72
N ALA A 100 0.95 8.19 14.80
CA ALA A 100 0.13 9.38 14.92
C ALA A 100 0.09 9.79 16.41
N ARG A 101 0.57 11.00 16.70
CA ARG A 101 0.44 11.60 18.03
C ARG A 101 -0.98 12.13 18.18
N GLY A 102 -1.67 11.71 19.21
CA GLY A 102 -3.05 12.12 19.49
C GLY A 102 -3.50 11.61 20.85
N ALA A 103 -4.75 11.91 21.20
CA ALA A 103 -5.34 11.39 22.42
C ALA A 103 -5.46 9.87 22.35
N GLU A 104 -5.10 9.20 23.43
CA GLU A 104 -5.32 7.78 23.59
C GLU A 104 -6.81 7.45 23.51
N LYS A 105 -7.16 6.43 22.75
CA LYS A 105 -8.54 5.95 22.70
C LYS A 105 -8.73 4.88 23.76
N PRO A 106 -9.84 4.95 24.54
CA PRO A 106 -10.16 3.88 25.48
C PRO A 106 -10.40 2.56 24.72
N LEU A 107 -10.00 1.46 25.34
CA LEU A 107 -10.31 0.13 24.80
C LEU A 107 -11.82 -0.10 24.82
N PRO A 108 -12.48 -0.37 23.68
CA PRO A 108 -13.89 -0.69 23.63
C PRO A 108 -14.22 -1.93 24.49
N ASP A 109 -15.38 -1.89 25.20
CA ASP A 109 -15.76 -2.99 26.10
C ASP A 109 -15.88 -4.34 25.40
N THR A 110 -16.35 -4.33 24.15
CA THR A 110 -16.43 -5.53 23.31
C THR A 110 -15.07 -6.17 23.07
N LEU A 111 -14.04 -5.36 22.87
CA LEU A 111 -12.65 -5.82 22.66
C LEU A 111 -11.99 -6.16 23.99
N ARG A 112 -12.32 -5.44 25.09
CA ARG A 112 -11.85 -5.75 26.44
C ARG A 112 -12.25 -7.18 26.85
N ALA A 113 -13.50 -7.54 26.62
CA ALA A 113 -14.00 -8.89 26.89
C ALA A 113 -13.25 -9.96 26.07
N ARG A 114 -12.85 -9.64 24.84
CA ARG A 114 -12.11 -10.55 23.96
C ARG A 114 -10.64 -10.75 24.36
N LEU A 115 -10.05 -9.72 24.97
CA LEU A 115 -8.68 -9.79 25.48
C LEU A 115 -8.58 -10.51 26.82
N ALA A 116 -9.69 -10.81 27.49
CA ALA A 116 -9.74 -11.47 28.80
C ALA A 116 -8.71 -10.85 29.78
N ILE A 117 -8.75 -9.52 29.96
CA ILE A 117 -7.78 -8.76 30.74
C ILE A 117 -8.01 -9.02 32.23
N GLY A 118 -6.96 -9.46 32.92
CA GLY A 118 -6.96 -9.62 34.38
C GLY A 118 -6.97 -8.27 35.13
N GLN A 119 -7.33 -8.30 36.41
CA GLN A 119 -7.46 -7.09 37.25
C GLN A 119 -6.15 -6.30 37.39
N SER A 120 -5.01 -6.98 37.35
CA SER A 120 -3.66 -6.37 37.48
C SER A 120 -3.00 -6.05 36.14
N GLU A 121 -3.64 -6.41 35.01
CA GLU A 121 -3.03 -6.20 33.69
C GLU A 121 -3.33 -4.79 33.16
N THR A 122 -2.29 -4.14 32.69
CA THR A 122 -2.38 -2.84 32.01
C THR A 122 -2.59 -3.03 30.52
N VAL A 123 -3.19 -2.02 29.87
CA VAL A 123 -3.40 -1.99 28.43
C VAL A 123 -2.57 -0.84 27.84
N GLY A 124 -1.70 -1.17 26.90
CA GLY A 124 -1.02 -0.19 26.07
C GLY A 124 -1.87 0.16 24.85
N TYR A 125 -1.71 1.39 24.34
CA TYR A 125 -2.39 1.85 23.14
C TYR A 125 -1.41 2.45 22.14
N ARG A 126 -1.61 2.13 20.85
CA ARG A 126 -0.91 2.77 19.73
C ARG A 126 -1.91 3.12 18.65
N HIS A 127 -1.76 4.33 18.11
CA HIS A 127 -2.37 4.71 16.85
C HIS A 127 -1.28 4.93 15.82
N VAL A 128 -1.37 4.23 14.69
CA VAL A 128 -0.35 4.24 13.64
C VAL A 128 -0.97 4.34 12.26
N GLU A 129 -0.23 4.98 11.35
CA GLU A 129 -0.44 4.87 9.91
C GLU A 129 0.53 3.85 9.34
N LEU A 130 0.02 2.81 8.69
CA LEU A 130 0.82 1.83 7.96
C LEU A 130 1.04 2.35 6.54
N ALA A 131 2.26 2.80 6.26
CA ALA A 131 2.60 3.44 4.99
C ALA A 131 3.59 2.62 4.18
N CYS A 132 3.38 2.56 2.87
CA CYS A 132 4.33 2.10 1.87
C CYS A 132 4.82 3.28 1.04
N GLY A 133 6.06 3.71 1.22
CA GLY A 133 6.54 4.96 0.66
C GLY A 133 5.72 6.15 1.15
N SER A 134 5.11 6.90 0.23
CA SER A 134 4.19 8.02 0.54
C SER A 134 2.74 7.59 0.74
N HIS A 135 2.38 6.35 0.42
CA HIS A 135 1.01 5.85 0.45
C HIS A 135 0.66 5.32 1.84
N VAL A 136 -0.25 6.01 2.54
CA VAL A 136 -0.82 5.53 3.81
C VAL A 136 -1.90 4.51 3.47
N LEU A 137 -1.59 3.22 3.58
CA LEU A 137 -2.48 2.14 3.18
C LEU A 137 -3.52 1.78 4.24
N SER A 138 -3.19 1.99 5.53
CA SER A 138 -4.08 1.72 6.65
C SER A 138 -3.80 2.64 7.82
N GLU A 139 -4.87 3.01 8.55
CA GLU A 139 -4.84 3.62 9.88
C GLU A 139 -5.22 2.53 10.88
N ALA A 140 -4.43 2.32 11.95
CA ALA A 140 -4.68 1.27 12.91
C ALA A 140 -4.69 1.79 14.35
N ASP A 141 -5.76 1.48 15.07
CA ASP A 141 -5.84 1.56 16.51
C ASP A 141 -5.50 0.17 17.09
N ASN A 142 -4.51 0.10 17.95
CA ASN A 142 -4.04 -1.15 18.53
C ASN A 142 -3.98 -1.01 20.06
N TRP A 143 -4.71 -1.88 20.76
CA TRP A 143 -4.66 -2.07 22.20
C TRP A 143 -3.99 -3.41 22.48
N TYR A 144 -2.98 -3.43 23.33
CA TYR A 144 -2.23 -4.64 23.66
C TYR A 144 -1.94 -4.74 25.14
N VAL A 145 -1.63 -5.93 25.62
CA VAL A 145 -1.29 -6.19 27.01
C VAL A 145 0.23 -6.34 27.10
N PRO A 146 0.98 -5.30 27.58
CA PRO A 146 2.43 -5.31 27.61
C PRO A 146 3.02 -6.50 28.38
N GLY A 147 2.36 -6.92 29.46
CA GLY A 147 2.78 -8.09 30.26
C GLY A 147 2.72 -9.43 29.53
N ARG A 148 2.06 -9.48 28.35
CA ARG A 148 1.99 -10.66 27.49
C ARG A 148 2.99 -10.62 26.33
N LEU A 149 3.82 -9.58 26.27
CA LEU A 149 4.91 -9.38 25.33
C LEU A 149 6.25 -9.45 26.05
N SER A 150 7.34 -9.73 25.33
CA SER A 150 8.68 -9.61 25.91
C SER A 150 9.07 -8.14 26.13
N GLU A 151 10.02 -7.87 27.02
CA GLU A 151 10.58 -6.53 27.23
C GLU A 151 11.12 -5.93 25.93
N GLU A 152 11.80 -6.75 25.14
CA GLU A 152 12.34 -6.32 23.83
C GLU A 152 11.23 -5.94 22.84
N MET A 153 10.14 -6.69 22.79
CA MET A 153 8.97 -6.33 21.96
C MET A 153 8.37 -5.00 22.40
N ASN A 154 8.16 -4.82 23.70
CA ASN A 154 7.65 -3.57 24.26
C ASN A 154 8.57 -2.40 23.93
N ARG A 155 9.89 -2.54 24.12
CA ARG A 155 10.87 -1.53 23.77
C ARG A 155 10.82 -1.16 22.29
N ARG A 156 10.78 -2.15 21.38
CA ARG A 156 10.68 -1.88 19.93
C ARG A 156 9.39 -1.17 19.57
N LEU A 157 8.27 -1.57 20.17
CA LEU A 157 6.98 -0.89 19.97
C LEU A 157 6.99 0.57 20.41
N GLU A 158 7.78 0.92 21.43
CA GLU A 158 7.88 2.28 21.96
C GLU A 158 8.87 3.15 21.19
N THR A 159 9.98 2.58 20.72
CA THR A 159 11.13 3.35 20.23
C THR A 159 11.34 3.30 18.72
N THR A 160 10.61 2.45 17.97
CA THR A 160 10.82 2.28 16.54
C THR A 160 9.52 2.48 15.73
N ASP A 161 9.69 2.68 14.42
CA ASP A 161 8.61 2.74 13.45
C ASP A 161 8.27 1.35 12.86
N GLU A 162 8.65 0.29 13.58
CA GLU A 162 8.31 -1.06 13.16
C GLU A 162 6.82 -1.34 13.34
N PRO A 163 6.17 -1.94 12.33
CA PRO A 163 4.79 -2.37 12.43
C PRO A 163 4.59 -3.42 13.53
N PHE A 164 3.47 -3.33 14.26
CA PHE A 164 3.15 -4.23 15.38
C PHE A 164 3.31 -5.70 14.99
N GLY A 165 2.71 -6.13 13.86
CA GLY A 165 2.77 -7.52 13.41
C GLY A 165 4.19 -8.04 13.16
N LYS A 166 5.16 -7.16 12.79
CA LYS A 166 6.56 -7.55 12.65
C LYS A 166 7.26 -7.72 14.01
N VAL A 167 6.96 -6.82 14.95
CA VAL A 167 7.53 -6.89 16.30
C VAL A 167 7.10 -8.15 17.02
N VAL A 168 5.82 -8.53 16.92
CA VAL A 168 5.25 -9.70 17.62
C VAL A 168 5.29 -11.00 16.80
N ALA A 169 5.90 -11.00 15.62
CA ALA A 169 6.04 -12.20 14.78
C ALA A 169 6.64 -13.42 15.52
N PRO A 170 7.63 -13.24 16.44
CA PRO A 170 8.16 -14.38 17.21
C PRO A 170 7.15 -15.08 18.12
N LEU A 171 5.97 -14.51 18.37
CA LEU A 171 4.90 -15.16 19.13
C LEU A 171 4.12 -16.20 18.28
N HIS A 172 4.44 -16.34 16.98
CA HIS A 172 3.71 -17.21 16.04
C HIS A 172 2.20 -17.01 16.17
N PHE A 173 1.81 -15.73 16.20
CA PHE A 173 0.44 -15.35 16.52
C PHE A 173 -0.56 -15.76 15.45
N GLN A 174 -1.77 -16.03 15.90
CA GLN A 174 -2.95 -16.22 15.08
C GLN A 174 -3.84 -14.99 15.15
N ARG A 175 -4.42 -14.61 14.02
CA ARG A 175 -5.38 -13.52 13.90
C ARG A 175 -6.78 -14.08 13.80
N ARG A 176 -7.67 -13.67 14.71
CA ARG A 176 -9.10 -13.91 14.61
C ARG A 176 -9.80 -12.62 14.25
N THR A 177 -10.24 -12.48 13.01
CA THR A 177 -11.06 -11.36 12.58
C THR A 177 -12.46 -11.48 13.19
N LEU A 178 -12.91 -10.43 13.86
CA LEU A 178 -14.21 -10.31 14.50
C LEU A 178 -15.24 -9.67 13.58
N SER A 179 -14.76 -8.72 12.76
CA SER A 179 -15.57 -7.96 11.81
C SER A 179 -14.73 -7.56 10.62
N ALA A 180 -15.32 -7.64 9.42
CA ALA A 180 -14.78 -7.13 8.18
C ALA A 180 -15.92 -6.37 7.48
N GLN A 181 -15.79 -5.05 7.38
CA GLN A 181 -16.84 -4.18 6.88
C GLN A 181 -16.33 -3.36 5.69
N LEU A 182 -17.01 -3.46 4.55
CA LEU A 182 -16.83 -2.50 3.48
C LEU A 182 -17.40 -1.15 3.92
N LEU A 183 -16.57 -0.11 3.95
CA LEU A 183 -16.99 1.27 4.21
C LEU A 183 -17.41 1.97 2.92
N TRP A 184 -17.11 1.37 1.80
CA TRP A 184 -17.50 1.82 0.48
C TRP A 184 -17.81 0.61 -0.40
N SER A 185 -18.93 0.65 -1.10
CA SER A 185 -19.27 -0.29 -2.16
C SER A 185 -19.18 0.43 -3.49
N PRO A 186 -18.33 -0.03 -4.43
CA PRO A 186 -18.25 0.53 -5.77
C PRO A 186 -19.55 0.41 -6.56
N LEU A 187 -20.33 -0.63 -6.27
CA LEU A 187 -21.61 -0.92 -6.91
C LEU A 187 -22.76 -0.81 -5.91
N PRO A 188 -23.95 -0.40 -6.33
CA PRO A 188 -25.14 -0.36 -5.46
C PRO A 188 -25.62 -1.77 -5.11
N ASP A 189 -26.39 -1.88 -4.03
CA ASP A 189 -27.02 -3.14 -3.65
C ASP A 189 -27.91 -3.67 -4.78
N GLY A 190 -27.87 -4.98 -5.02
CA GLY A 190 -28.64 -5.64 -6.06
C GLY A 190 -28.15 -5.37 -7.48
N TRP A 191 -26.92 -4.86 -7.63
CA TRP A 191 -26.32 -4.58 -8.95
C TRP A 191 -26.29 -5.80 -9.88
N GLU A 192 -26.19 -7.00 -9.31
CA GLU A 192 -26.12 -8.28 -10.03
C GLU A 192 -27.42 -8.65 -10.75
N VAL A 193 -28.54 -8.08 -10.31
CA VAL A 193 -29.89 -8.32 -10.91
C VAL A 193 -30.51 -7.05 -11.47
N ALA A 194 -29.89 -5.89 -11.24
CA ALA A 194 -30.38 -4.62 -11.74
C ALA A 194 -30.00 -4.41 -13.20
N ALA A 195 -30.91 -3.84 -14.00
CA ALA A 195 -30.55 -3.36 -15.33
C ALA A 195 -29.41 -2.34 -15.22
N THR A 196 -28.42 -2.45 -16.11
CA THR A 196 -27.25 -1.57 -16.18
C THR A 196 -27.67 -0.11 -16.11
N ARG A 197 -27.30 0.59 -15.03
CA ARG A 197 -27.53 2.04 -14.95
C ARG A 197 -26.41 2.75 -15.68
N SER A 198 -26.77 3.77 -16.42
CA SER A 198 -25.82 4.68 -17.05
C SER A 198 -24.98 5.33 -15.94
N SER A 199 -23.73 4.98 -15.87
CA SER A 199 -22.72 5.73 -15.16
C SER A 199 -22.36 6.96 -16.00
N ASP A 200 -22.01 8.06 -15.36
CA ASP A 200 -21.53 9.25 -16.08
C ASP A 200 -20.07 9.03 -16.48
N ALA A 201 -19.86 8.50 -17.70
CA ALA A 201 -18.53 8.22 -18.23
C ALA A 201 -17.61 9.48 -18.30
N ASN A 202 -18.18 10.67 -18.15
CA ASN A 202 -17.44 11.93 -18.14
C ASN A 202 -17.00 12.37 -16.73
N ALA A 203 -17.54 11.76 -15.69
CA ALA A 203 -17.15 12.04 -14.31
C ALA A 203 -16.05 11.06 -13.84
N PRO A 204 -15.09 11.52 -13.03
CA PRO A 204 -14.13 10.63 -12.41
C PRO A 204 -14.78 9.78 -11.32
N LEU A 205 -14.44 8.50 -11.25
CA LEU A 205 -14.87 7.62 -10.15
C LEU A 205 -14.31 8.16 -8.82
N ARG A 206 -15.20 8.48 -7.90
CA ARG A 206 -14.85 9.00 -6.58
C ARG A 206 -14.73 7.85 -5.59
N ILE A 207 -13.51 7.62 -5.11
CA ILE A 207 -13.21 6.64 -4.07
C ILE A 207 -13.04 7.40 -2.75
N PRO A 208 -13.86 7.14 -1.70
CA PRO A 208 -13.70 7.80 -0.42
C PRO A 208 -12.37 7.40 0.25
N ARG A 209 -11.86 8.24 1.15
CA ARG A 209 -10.59 7.98 1.82
C ARG A 209 -10.56 6.63 2.52
N ARG A 210 -11.65 6.19 3.14
CA ARG A 210 -11.76 4.93 3.89
C ARG A 210 -12.64 3.96 3.13
N VAL A 211 -12.13 2.77 2.84
CA VAL A 211 -12.80 1.81 1.95
C VAL A 211 -13.16 0.49 2.63
N LEU A 212 -12.39 0.09 3.67
CA LEU A 212 -12.56 -1.19 4.37
C LEU A 212 -12.16 -1.02 5.83
N ARG A 213 -12.81 -1.75 6.75
CA ARG A 213 -12.46 -1.78 8.16
C ARG A 213 -12.48 -3.21 8.68
N HIS A 214 -11.42 -3.59 9.39
CA HIS A 214 -11.35 -4.85 10.12
C HIS A 214 -11.21 -4.60 11.62
N GLU A 215 -11.85 -5.47 12.42
CA GLU A 215 -11.60 -5.63 13.84
C GLU A 215 -11.08 -7.04 14.08
N ALA A 216 -10.01 -7.18 14.84
CA ALA A 216 -9.42 -8.49 15.10
C ALA A 216 -8.79 -8.57 16.49
N VAL A 217 -8.63 -9.81 16.96
CA VAL A 217 -7.85 -10.15 18.14
C VAL A 217 -6.68 -11.03 17.70
N LEU A 218 -5.50 -10.73 18.24
CA LEU A 218 -4.29 -11.52 18.04
C LEU A 218 -4.03 -12.34 19.29
N SER A 219 -3.81 -13.63 19.10
CA SER A 219 -3.47 -14.57 20.17
C SER A 219 -2.13 -15.23 19.88
N SER A 220 -1.35 -15.53 20.91
CA SER A 220 -0.11 -16.31 20.79
C SER A 220 -0.42 -17.75 20.36
N GLU A 221 0.62 -18.52 20.02
CA GLU A 221 0.52 -19.95 19.73
C GLU A 221 -0.17 -20.73 20.87
N ALA A 222 0.00 -20.28 22.12
CA ALA A 222 -0.69 -20.84 23.29
C ALA A 222 -2.17 -20.38 23.42
N ASN A 223 -2.76 -19.78 22.39
CA ASN A 223 -4.13 -19.26 22.39
C ASN A 223 -4.38 -18.13 23.42
N THR A 224 -3.34 -17.48 23.94
CA THR A 224 -3.48 -16.33 24.84
C THR A 224 -3.69 -15.07 24.04
N PRO A 225 -4.85 -14.39 24.13
CA PRO A 225 -5.06 -13.08 23.47
C PRO A 225 -4.09 -12.07 24.05
N PHE A 226 -3.42 -11.28 23.20
CA PHE A 226 -2.49 -10.25 23.67
C PHE A 226 -2.71 -8.89 23.02
N SER A 227 -3.46 -8.83 21.93
CA SER A 227 -3.75 -7.57 21.25
C SER A 227 -5.12 -7.59 20.58
N ALA A 228 -5.78 -6.44 20.59
CA ALA A 228 -6.96 -6.15 19.79
C ALA A 228 -6.64 -4.99 18.84
N VAL A 229 -7.07 -5.07 17.61
CA VAL A 229 -6.77 -4.08 16.58
C VAL A 229 -8.01 -3.71 15.79
N VAL A 230 -8.12 -2.42 15.48
CA VAL A 230 -9.08 -1.87 14.52
C VAL A 230 -8.29 -1.23 13.40
N GLU A 231 -8.38 -1.79 12.22
CA GLU A 231 -7.66 -1.33 11.03
C GLU A 231 -8.64 -0.75 10.02
N THR A 232 -8.37 0.47 9.57
CA THR A 232 -9.15 1.16 8.54
C THR A 232 -8.26 1.36 7.32
N TYR A 233 -8.60 0.71 6.23
CA TYR A 233 -7.87 0.73 4.98
C TYR A 233 -8.31 1.89 4.11
N THR A 234 -7.34 2.51 3.41
CA THR A 234 -7.56 3.75 2.67
C THR A 234 -7.62 3.53 1.16
N ASN A 235 -8.07 4.55 0.45
CA ASN A 235 -8.06 4.55 -1.02
C ASN A 235 -6.65 4.60 -1.63
N ALA A 236 -5.61 4.95 -0.85
CA ALA A 236 -4.22 4.89 -1.31
C ALA A 236 -3.75 3.48 -1.70
N LEU A 237 -4.49 2.45 -1.30
CA LEU A 237 -4.32 1.08 -1.78
C LEU A 237 -4.49 0.93 -3.29
N PHE A 238 -5.18 1.88 -3.94
CA PHE A 238 -5.49 1.87 -5.36
C PHE A 238 -4.74 2.93 -6.17
N ASP A 239 -3.74 3.60 -5.56
CA ASP A 239 -2.91 4.63 -6.19
C ASP A 239 -1.80 4.02 -7.07
N PHE A 240 -2.04 2.91 -7.70
CA PHE A 240 -1.12 2.34 -8.68
C PHE A 240 -1.44 2.89 -10.08
N GLY A 241 -0.36 3.18 -10.81
CA GLY A 241 -0.34 3.93 -12.06
C GLY A 241 -1.32 3.46 -13.14
N ALA A 242 -1.35 4.21 -14.22
CA ALA A 242 -2.32 4.12 -15.28
C ALA A 242 -2.82 2.70 -15.52
N TRP A 243 -4.11 2.51 -15.30
CA TRP A 243 -4.86 1.37 -15.78
C TRP A 243 -4.52 1.16 -17.27
N PRO A 244 -4.27 -0.06 -17.73
CA PRO A 244 -4.03 -0.27 -19.16
C PRO A 244 -5.15 0.39 -19.94
N ALA A 245 -4.77 1.25 -20.89
CA ALA A 245 -5.71 1.76 -21.87
C ALA A 245 -6.50 0.57 -22.42
N ARG A 246 -7.82 0.74 -22.62
CA ARG A 246 -8.67 -0.30 -23.21
C ARG A 246 -7.87 -1.03 -24.28
N LEU A 247 -7.81 -2.36 -24.18
CA LEU A 247 -7.51 -3.16 -25.35
C LEU A 247 -8.70 -2.90 -26.27
N ASP A 248 -8.49 -2.03 -27.24
CA ASP A 248 -9.47 -1.84 -28.31
C ASP A 248 -9.79 -3.22 -28.83
N SER A 249 -11.06 -3.62 -28.71
CA SER A 249 -11.57 -4.90 -29.21
C SER A 249 -11.38 -4.92 -30.73
N GLU A 250 -10.41 -5.73 -31.19
CA GLU A 250 -10.38 -6.19 -32.57
C GLU A 250 -11.62 -7.02 -32.90
#